data_c7c0b71f3a3919b8745f5e9b174b8018
#
_entry.id   c7c0b71f3a3919b8745f5e9b174b8018
#
_cell.length_a   1.000
_cell.length_b   1.000
_cell.length_c   1.000
_cell.angle_alpha   90.00
_cell.angle_beta   90.00
_cell.angle_gamma   90.00
#
_symmetry.space_group_name_H-M   'P 1'
#
loop_
_entity.id
_entity.type
_entity.pdbx_description
1 polymer ?
#
loop_
_entity_poly.entity_id
_entity_poly.type
_entity_poly.pdbx_seq_one_letter_code
_entity_poly.pdbx_strand_id
1 'polypeptide(L)'
;MRDITLNKIPVLTWRWLKMNEGAVSIPSETGSANIKVLNENANNELSKDIIEAMKALPTGMGANMTELCDSESEDIIINTLAGEKSNSHINICRDKESLAKVRVYIYAAEGSDVNVWMDYSSNEENAGALAVQTFVFAEKDAKVKLYQVGLQSDSDISLNDIGANVEKDASFELVQLLLGGEKIFAGARASLTGKRSEFISDLGYYGKAEEQIDLNYVADHIGKSSNCKMIASGVLNDNSKKLLRGTIDFKRGAKDATGEESEDVLLLGQNIHNQSIPVILCAEEDVVGTHGASIGNLDEEMLFYLTSRGMDKESVTKMVARARIDAISKKLENEALEEKVNLYLGGSEDE
;
A
#
# COMPACT_ATOMS: atom_id res chain seq x y z
N MET A 1 15.88 18.44 8.67
CA MET A 1 14.48 17.97 8.43
C MET A 1 13.86 18.81 7.32
N ARG A 2 13.07 18.23 6.44
CA ARG A 2 12.32 18.86 5.35
C ARG A 2 10.84 18.48 5.51
N ASP A 3 9.94 19.46 5.49
CA ASP A 3 8.50 19.19 5.51
C ASP A 3 7.99 18.91 4.10
N ILE A 4 7.16 17.90 3.97
CA ILE A 4 6.53 17.50 2.72
C ILE A 4 5.06 17.20 2.96
N THR A 5 4.22 17.56 2.00
CA THR A 5 2.77 17.28 2.02
C THR A 5 2.45 16.20 1.00
N LEU A 6 1.74 15.17 1.42
CA LEU A 6 1.46 13.95 0.65
C LEU A 6 -0.02 13.58 0.74
N ASN A 7 -0.44 12.57 0.00
CA ASN A 7 -1.78 11.96 0.11
C ASN A 7 -2.93 12.94 -0.07
N LYS A 8 -2.79 13.85 -1.04
CA LYS A 8 -3.83 14.85 -1.31
C LYS A 8 -5.01 14.20 -2.04
N ILE A 9 -6.21 14.37 -1.46
CA ILE A 9 -7.44 13.89 -2.11
C ILE A 9 -7.76 14.70 -3.38
N PRO A 10 -8.42 14.07 -4.38
CA PRO A 10 -8.79 14.76 -5.62
C PRO A 10 -9.75 15.94 -5.44
N VAL A 11 -10.59 15.90 -4.40
CA VAL A 11 -11.60 16.91 -4.11
C VAL A 11 -11.40 17.47 -2.70
N LEU A 12 -11.14 18.75 -2.56
CA LEU A 12 -10.83 19.42 -1.29
C LEU A 12 -12.11 19.70 -0.48
N THR A 13 -12.79 18.68 -0.01
CA THR A 13 -14.07 18.80 0.74
C THR A 13 -13.90 18.86 2.25
N TRP A 14 -12.79 18.35 2.80
CA TRP A 14 -12.58 18.18 4.25
C TRP A 14 -11.59 19.19 4.85
N ARG A 15 -11.56 20.39 4.30
CA ARG A 15 -10.58 21.43 4.65
C ARG A 15 -10.61 21.83 6.13
N TRP A 16 -11.79 21.92 6.72
CA TRP A 16 -11.95 22.28 8.13
C TRP A 16 -11.43 21.22 9.10
N LEU A 17 -11.47 19.97 8.70
CA LEU A 17 -10.98 18.83 9.50
C LEU A 17 -9.49 18.55 9.25
N LYS A 18 -8.81 19.31 8.38
CA LYS A 18 -7.41 19.11 7.98
C LYS A 18 -7.12 17.68 7.47
N MET A 19 -8.09 17.08 6.77
CA MET A 19 -8.03 15.70 6.29
C MET A 19 -7.74 15.60 4.78
N ASN A 20 -7.59 16.72 4.08
CA ASN A 20 -7.39 16.72 2.63
C ASN A 20 -6.01 16.22 2.19
N GLU A 21 -5.04 16.29 3.06
CA GLU A 21 -3.66 15.93 2.81
C GLU A 21 -2.95 15.58 4.11
N GLY A 22 -1.85 14.83 4.03
CA GLY A 22 -0.98 14.52 5.15
C GLY A 22 0.31 15.32 5.07
N ALA A 23 0.88 15.71 6.21
CA ALA A 23 2.16 16.41 6.29
C ALA A 23 3.14 15.63 7.16
N VAL A 24 4.37 15.49 6.70
CA VAL A 24 5.44 14.80 7.42
C VAL A 24 6.77 15.52 7.26
N SER A 25 7.57 15.54 8.34
CA SER A 25 8.95 16.04 8.34
C SER A 25 9.89 14.86 8.15
N ILE A 26 10.69 14.87 7.08
CA ILE A 26 11.63 13.80 6.73
C ILE A 26 13.08 14.29 6.84
N PRO A 27 14.08 13.40 6.96
CA PRO A 27 15.49 13.77 6.90
C PRO A 27 15.81 14.54 5.61
N SER A 28 16.66 15.56 5.71
CA SER A 28 17.10 16.35 4.55
C SER A 28 18.31 15.72 3.85
N GLU A 29 19.05 14.87 4.55
CA GLU A 29 20.23 14.17 4.02
C GLU A 29 19.78 12.89 3.30
N THR A 30 20.23 12.73 2.06
CA THR A 30 19.98 11.52 1.26
C THR A 30 21.01 10.46 1.61
N GLY A 31 20.56 9.25 1.81
CA GLY A 31 21.36 8.04 2.01
C GLY A 31 21.01 6.96 1.00
N SER A 32 21.59 5.79 1.18
CA SER A 32 21.34 4.60 0.35
C SER A 32 20.54 3.55 1.11
N ALA A 33 19.94 2.64 0.36
CA ALA A 33 19.40 1.39 0.87
C ALA A 33 20.27 0.21 0.43
N ASN A 34 20.27 -0.85 1.20
CA ASN A 34 20.78 -2.14 0.75
C ASN A 34 19.67 -2.85 -0.01
N ILE A 35 19.84 -3.04 -1.31
CA ILE A 35 18.84 -3.60 -2.20
C ILE A 35 19.30 -4.97 -2.69
N LYS A 36 18.43 -5.96 -2.53
CA LYS A 36 18.62 -7.30 -3.11
C LYS A 36 17.46 -7.60 -4.03
N VAL A 37 17.78 -7.93 -5.27
CA VAL A 37 16.81 -8.27 -6.30
C VAL A 37 17.09 -9.67 -6.82
N LEU A 38 16.09 -10.53 -6.79
CA LEU A 38 16.10 -11.87 -7.39
C LEU A 38 15.01 -11.90 -8.45
N ASN A 39 15.40 -12.04 -9.71
CA ASN A 39 14.48 -12.07 -10.84
C ASN A 39 14.50 -13.45 -11.50
N GLU A 40 13.32 -13.98 -11.78
CA GLU A 40 13.10 -15.14 -12.62
C GLU A 40 12.32 -14.71 -13.87
N ASN A 41 12.93 -14.86 -15.03
CA ASN A 41 12.35 -14.51 -16.34
C ASN A 41 11.95 -13.04 -16.53
N ALA A 42 12.54 -12.10 -15.80
CA ALA A 42 12.36 -10.67 -16.02
C ALA A 42 13.66 -10.02 -16.52
N ASN A 43 13.53 -9.07 -17.43
CA ASN A 43 14.64 -8.23 -17.88
C ASN A 43 14.76 -7.00 -16.96
N ASN A 44 15.98 -6.46 -16.87
CA ASN A 44 16.30 -5.29 -16.06
C ASN A 44 16.46 -4.01 -16.89
N GLU A 45 15.95 -4.01 -18.14
CA GLU A 45 16.09 -2.89 -19.06
C GLU A 45 14.73 -2.48 -19.63
N LEU A 46 14.51 -1.19 -19.71
CA LEU A 46 13.39 -0.55 -20.41
C LEU A 46 13.91 0.60 -21.26
N SER A 47 13.20 0.92 -22.35
CA SER A 47 13.53 2.11 -23.11
C SER A 47 13.28 3.37 -22.29
N LYS A 48 14.04 4.43 -22.57
CA LYS A 48 13.88 5.71 -21.89
C LYS A 48 12.47 6.29 -22.07
N ASP A 49 11.87 6.11 -23.24
CA ASP A 49 10.52 6.61 -23.52
C ASP A 49 9.47 5.93 -22.64
N ILE A 50 9.60 4.62 -22.40
CA ILE A 50 8.71 3.88 -21.49
C ILE A 50 8.91 4.36 -20.04
N ILE A 51 10.14 4.51 -19.58
CA ILE A 51 10.43 5.00 -18.22
C ILE A 51 9.82 6.40 -18.02
N GLU A 52 9.99 7.31 -18.98
CA GLU A 52 9.41 8.65 -18.87
C GLU A 52 7.87 8.63 -18.90
N ALA A 53 7.27 7.74 -19.69
CA ALA A 53 5.83 7.54 -19.69
C ALA A 53 5.32 6.98 -18.35
N MET A 54 6.05 6.06 -17.72
CA MET A 54 5.72 5.54 -16.40
C MET A 54 5.87 6.59 -15.30
N LYS A 55 6.92 7.42 -15.33
CA LYS A 55 7.10 8.54 -14.38
C LYS A 55 5.99 9.59 -14.47
N ALA A 56 5.35 9.72 -15.61
CA ALA A 56 4.23 10.64 -15.81
C ALA A 56 2.89 10.10 -15.26
N LEU A 57 2.83 8.85 -14.79
CA LEU A 57 1.61 8.30 -14.22
C LEU A 57 1.25 9.02 -12.90
N PRO A 58 -0.03 9.31 -12.68
CA PRO A 58 -0.46 9.82 -11.39
C PRO A 58 -0.29 8.76 -10.31
N THR A 59 0.14 9.17 -9.13
CA THR A 59 0.40 8.28 -8.00
C THR A 59 -0.51 8.59 -6.82
N GLY A 60 -0.58 7.67 -5.86
CA GLY A 60 -1.44 7.82 -4.69
C GLY A 60 -0.99 8.96 -3.76
N MET A 61 0.32 9.11 -3.55
CA MET A 61 0.86 10.17 -2.70
C MET A 61 1.01 11.50 -3.44
N GLY A 62 1.02 11.47 -4.79
CA GLY A 62 0.98 12.64 -5.64
C GLY A 62 2.33 13.25 -5.98
N ALA A 63 2.29 14.41 -6.66
CA ALA A 63 3.45 15.04 -7.30
C ALA A 63 4.64 15.31 -6.36
N ASN A 64 4.38 15.65 -5.10
CA ASN A 64 5.46 15.93 -4.14
C ASN A 64 6.31 14.70 -3.85
N MET A 65 5.72 13.50 -3.85
CA MET A 65 6.48 12.26 -3.72
C MET A 65 7.30 11.97 -4.98
N THR A 66 6.71 12.20 -6.16
CA THR A 66 7.44 12.05 -7.43
C THR A 66 8.64 13.00 -7.49
N GLU A 67 8.45 14.28 -7.12
CA GLU A 67 9.55 15.26 -7.04
C GLU A 67 10.63 14.85 -6.01
N LEU A 68 10.22 14.30 -4.85
CA LEU A 68 11.15 13.79 -3.85
C LEU A 68 12.06 12.70 -4.41
N CYS A 69 11.49 11.78 -5.21
CA CYS A 69 12.20 10.66 -5.82
C CYS A 69 12.90 11.01 -7.15
N ASP A 70 12.71 12.20 -7.76
CA ASP A 70 13.32 12.57 -9.04
C ASP A 70 14.84 12.73 -8.98
N SER A 71 15.39 13.00 -7.82
CA SER A 71 16.83 13.11 -7.60
C SER A 71 17.35 12.01 -6.69
N GLU A 72 18.46 11.40 -7.08
CA GLU A 72 19.21 10.45 -6.24
C GLU A 72 18.44 9.21 -5.76
N SER A 73 17.42 8.76 -6.54
CA SER A 73 16.78 7.46 -6.29
C SER A 73 17.57 6.33 -6.94
N GLU A 74 17.55 5.17 -6.30
CA GLU A 74 18.02 3.92 -6.91
C GLU A 74 16.88 3.31 -7.72
N ASP A 75 17.10 3.09 -9.03
CA ASP A 75 16.09 2.58 -9.95
C ASP A 75 16.19 1.06 -10.11
N ILE A 76 15.07 0.37 -9.93
CA ILE A 76 14.91 -1.08 -10.15
C ILE A 76 13.92 -1.28 -11.29
N ILE A 77 14.28 -2.12 -12.27
CA ILE A 77 13.43 -2.39 -13.43
C ILE A 77 13.07 -3.87 -13.45
N ILE A 78 11.78 -4.15 -13.56
CA ILE A 78 11.18 -5.46 -13.79
C ILE A 78 10.40 -5.36 -15.10
N ASN A 79 10.95 -5.94 -16.16
CA ASN A 79 10.36 -5.93 -17.49
C ASN A 79 10.08 -7.36 -17.96
N THR A 80 8.81 -7.71 -18.12
CA THR A 80 8.37 -9.04 -18.58
C THR A 80 7.86 -8.95 -20.00
N LEU A 81 8.40 -9.78 -20.87
CA LEU A 81 8.06 -9.79 -22.29
C LEU A 81 6.66 -10.38 -22.54
N ALA A 82 6.13 -10.09 -23.73
CA ALA A 82 4.79 -10.49 -24.12
C ALA A 82 4.57 -12.01 -24.01
N GLY A 83 3.48 -12.40 -23.33
CA GLY A 83 3.10 -13.80 -23.12
C GLY A 83 3.98 -14.57 -22.12
N GLU A 84 4.99 -13.93 -21.51
CA GLU A 84 5.87 -14.58 -20.54
C GLU A 84 5.34 -14.46 -19.10
N LYS A 85 5.89 -15.32 -18.24
CA LYS A 85 5.68 -15.26 -16.78
C LYS A 85 6.97 -14.92 -16.09
N SER A 86 6.91 -14.02 -15.11
CA SER A 86 8.05 -13.67 -14.27
C SER A 86 7.70 -13.59 -12.79
N ASN A 87 8.70 -13.91 -11.96
CA ASN A 87 8.66 -13.76 -10.53
C ASN A 87 9.86 -12.93 -10.07
N SER A 88 9.62 -11.93 -9.24
CA SER A 88 10.69 -11.06 -8.73
C SER A 88 10.56 -10.87 -7.24
N HIS A 89 11.66 -10.96 -6.51
CA HIS A 89 11.73 -10.66 -5.09
C HIS A 89 12.68 -9.50 -4.86
N ILE A 90 12.21 -8.45 -4.20
CA ILE A 90 12.95 -7.23 -3.92
C ILE A 90 12.96 -7.01 -2.41
N ASN A 91 14.14 -7.10 -1.81
CA ASN A 91 14.33 -6.73 -0.41
C ASN A 91 15.04 -5.37 -0.37
N ILE A 92 14.47 -4.42 0.36
CA ILE A 92 14.99 -3.06 0.52
C ILE A 92 15.20 -2.80 2.02
N CYS A 93 16.46 -2.65 2.41
CA CYS A 93 16.83 -2.37 3.80
C CYS A 93 17.52 -1.01 3.89
N ARG A 94 16.96 -0.08 4.66
CA ARG A 94 17.59 1.19 4.96
C ARG A 94 18.69 1.01 6.02
N ASP A 95 19.89 1.48 5.74
CA ASP A 95 21.06 1.24 6.60
C ASP A 95 21.42 2.39 7.55
N LYS A 96 21.06 3.64 7.25
CA LYS A 96 21.57 4.83 7.95
C LYS A 96 20.47 5.80 8.36
N GLU A 97 20.80 6.69 9.31
CA GLU A 97 19.97 7.82 9.76
C GLU A 97 19.84 8.89 8.66
N SER A 98 19.15 8.56 7.58
CA SER A 98 19.01 9.39 6.38
C SER A 98 17.73 9.02 5.62
N LEU A 99 17.47 9.72 4.52
CA LEU A 99 16.41 9.41 3.58
C LEU A 99 16.94 8.52 2.46
N ALA A 100 16.58 7.24 2.46
CA ALA A 100 16.81 6.37 1.31
C ALA A 100 15.65 6.48 0.31
N LYS A 101 15.95 6.53 -0.99
CA LYS A 101 14.97 6.69 -2.07
C LYS A 101 15.14 5.60 -3.11
N VAL A 102 14.08 4.86 -3.38
CA VAL A 102 14.07 3.75 -4.34
C VAL A 102 12.89 3.92 -5.30
N ARG A 103 13.14 3.72 -6.58
CA ARG A 103 12.10 3.64 -7.61
C ARG A 103 12.05 2.26 -8.22
N VAL A 104 10.85 1.74 -8.39
CA VAL A 104 10.62 0.43 -9.02
C VAL A 104 9.71 0.61 -10.22
N TYR A 105 10.13 0.10 -11.35
CA TYR A 105 9.36 0.09 -12.59
C TYR A 105 8.98 -1.34 -12.91
N ILE A 106 7.69 -1.64 -12.93
CA ILE A 106 7.12 -2.94 -13.27
C ILE A 106 6.39 -2.80 -14.59
N TYR A 107 6.98 -3.31 -15.66
CA TYR A 107 6.39 -3.31 -16.99
C TYR A 107 5.98 -4.72 -17.39
N ALA A 108 4.71 -4.90 -17.61
CA ALA A 108 4.09 -6.15 -18.02
C ALA A 108 3.58 -6.01 -19.45
N ALA A 109 4.33 -6.57 -20.43
CA ALA A 109 3.95 -6.53 -21.83
C ALA A 109 2.70 -7.39 -22.11
N GLU A 110 2.11 -7.27 -23.31
CA GLU A 110 0.83 -7.89 -23.67
C GLU A 110 0.76 -9.38 -23.31
N GLY A 111 -0.26 -9.76 -22.51
CA GLY A 111 -0.53 -11.13 -22.11
C GLY A 111 0.47 -11.74 -21.14
N SER A 112 1.36 -10.95 -20.53
CA SER A 112 2.31 -11.44 -19.53
C SER A 112 1.65 -11.65 -18.16
N ASP A 113 2.31 -12.44 -17.28
CA ASP A 113 1.89 -12.74 -15.92
C ASP A 113 3.07 -12.46 -14.97
N VAL A 114 2.94 -11.40 -14.17
CA VAL A 114 4.05 -10.81 -13.40
C VAL A 114 3.73 -10.83 -11.91
N ASN A 115 4.57 -11.49 -11.13
CA ASN A 115 4.47 -11.48 -9.68
C ASN A 115 5.71 -10.80 -9.08
N VAL A 116 5.49 -9.81 -8.23
CA VAL A 116 6.57 -9.08 -7.56
C VAL A 116 6.31 -9.03 -6.06
N TRP A 117 7.24 -9.57 -5.28
CA TRP A 117 7.25 -9.49 -3.82
C TRP A 117 8.29 -8.47 -3.37
N MET A 118 7.88 -7.54 -2.53
CA MET A 118 8.75 -6.50 -1.99
C MET A 118 8.63 -6.49 -0.47
N ASP A 119 9.76 -6.52 0.22
CA ASP A 119 9.78 -6.30 1.66
C ASP A 119 10.76 -5.17 2.04
N TYR A 120 10.31 -4.36 2.99
CA TYR A 120 11.01 -3.17 3.46
C TYR A 120 11.39 -3.35 4.91
N SER A 121 12.66 -3.12 5.20
CA SER A 121 13.19 -3.18 6.57
C SER A 121 14.18 -2.03 6.83
N SER A 122 14.60 -1.90 8.06
CA SER A 122 15.63 -0.97 8.46
C SER A 122 16.49 -1.55 9.57
N ASN A 123 17.73 -1.05 9.68
CA ASN A 123 18.56 -1.32 10.83
C ASN A 123 18.03 -0.54 12.04
N GLU A 124 17.77 -1.23 13.15
CA GLU A 124 17.03 -0.72 14.31
C GLU A 124 17.72 0.42 15.06
N GLU A 125 19.05 0.60 14.90
CA GLU A 125 19.82 1.51 15.73
C GLU A 125 19.63 3.01 15.39
N ASN A 126 19.06 3.36 14.22
CA ASN A 126 18.99 4.75 13.76
C ASN A 126 17.66 5.06 13.09
N ALA A 127 16.95 6.05 13.60
CA ALA A 127 15.74 6.60 12.98
C ALA A 127 16.06 7.24 11.62
N GLY A 128 15.25 6.98 10.60
CA GLY A 128 15.42 7.57 9.27
C GLY A 128 14.15 7.50 8.46
N ALA A 129 14.28 7.62 7.14
CA ALA A 129 13.15 7.51 6.23
C ALA A 129 13.48 6.63 5.02
N LEU A 130 12.52 5.83 4.61
CA LEU A 130 12.56 5.08 3.36
C LEU A 130 11.41 5.52 2.47
N ALA A 131 11.75 6.03 1.29
CA ALA A 131 10.81 6.44 0.26
C ALA A 131 10.88 5.45 -0.91
N VAL A 132 9.82 4.68 -1.11
CA VAL A 132 9.70 3.74 -2.23
C VAL A 132 8.58 4.21 -3.15
N GLN A 133 8.90 4.44 -4.43
CA GLN A 133 7.92 4.78 -5.45
C GLN A 133 7.89 3.69 -6.52
N THR A 134 6.73 3.06 -6.70
CA THR A 134 6.54 1.97 -7.64
C THR A 134 5.62 2.41 -8.78
N PHE A 135 6.06 2.22 -10.01
CA PHE A 135 5.25 2.41 -11.21
C PHE A 135 4.92 1.07 -11.84
N VAL A 136 3.64 0.85 -12.14
CA VAL A 136 3.15 -0.37 -12.78
C VAL A 136 2.53 -0.01 -14.13
N PHE A 137 2.94 -0.69 -15.18
CA PHE A 137 2.31 -0.58 -16.49
C PHE A 137 1.91 -2.00 -16.96
N ALA A 138 0.61 -2.26 -16.99
CA ALA A 138 0.05 -3.51 -17.45
C ALA A 138 -0.56 -3.30 -18.83
N GLU A 139 0.11 -3.81 -19.88
CA GLU A 139 -0.43 -3.79 -21.25
C GLU A 139 -1.64 -4.72 -21.37
N LYS A 140 -2.26 -4.69 -22.55
CA LYS A 140 -3.44 -5.50 -22.86
C LYS A 140 -3.27 -6.98 -22.47
N ASP A 141 -4.29 -7.54 -21.81
CA ASP A 141 -4.33 -8.94 -21.34
C ASP A 141 -3.23 -9.30 -20.30
N ALA A 142 -2.42 -8.35 -19.83
CA ALA A 142 -1.39 -8.60 -18.83
C ALA A 142 -1.98 -8.72 -17.40
N LYS A 143 -1.30 -9.49 -16.57
CA LYS A 143 -1.64 -9.66 -15.15
C LYS A 143 -0.45 -9.28 -14.30
N VAL A 144 -0.64 -8.37 -13.35
CA VAL A 144 0.39 -7.96 -12.41
C VAL A 144 -0.13 -8.18 -11.00
N LYS A 145 0.64 -8.92 -10.19
CA LYS A 145 0.44 -9.03 -8.75
C LYS A 145 1.64 -8.42 -8.03
N LEU A 146 1.37 -7.44 -7.21
CA LEU A 146 2.36 -6.76 -6.37
C LEU A 146 2.05 -7.01 -4.90
N TYR A 147 3.01 -7.60 -4.20
CA TYR A 147 2.94 -7.87 -2.77
C TYR A 147 3.98 -7.01 -2.06
N GLN A 148 3.55 -6.23 -1.06
CA GLN A 148 4.44 -5.34 -0.32
C GLN A 148 4.28 -5.52 1.18
N VAL A 149 5.39 -5.66 1.89
CA VAL A 149 5.40 -5.80 3.36
C VAL A 149 6.36 -4.79 3.97
N GLY A 150 5.84 -3.85 4.75
CA GLY A 150 6.60 -2.85 5.49
C GLY A 150 6.87 -3.32 6.91
N LEU A 151 8.15 -3.62 7.22
CA LEU A 151 8.66 -4.11 8.51
C LEU A 151 9.77 -3.20 9.04
N GLN A 152 9.67 -1.89 8.79
CA GLN A 152 10.66 -0.94 9.27
C GLN A 152 10.63 -0.83 10.81
N SER A 153 11.71 -0.29 11.37
CA SER A 153 11.79 0.02 12.80
C SER A 153 10.68 0.99 13.25
N ASP A 154 10.23 0.86 14.48
CA ASP A 154 9.20 1.71 15.09
C ASP A 154 9.60 3.20 15.18
N SER A 155 10.85 3.56 14.91
CA SER A 155 11.35 4.94 14.84
C SER A 155 11.45 5.52 13.42
N ASP A 156 11.13 4.73 12.40
CA ASP A 156 11.28 5.11 11.00
C ASP A 156 10.06 5.83 10.40
N ILE A 157 10.34 6.59 9.34
CA ILE A 157 9.31 7.13 8.47
C ILE A 157 9.25 6.28 7.19
N SER A 158 8.11 5.68 6.95
CA SER A 158 7.82 4.88 5.76
C SER A 158 6.99 5.69 4.76
N LEU A 159 7.52 5.87 3.54
CA LEU A 159 6.81 6.50 2.43
C LEU A 159 6.70 5.49 1.28
N ASN A 160 5.50 5.01 0.99
CA ASN A 160 5.27 4.00 -0.03
C ASN A 160 4.20 4.47 -1.03
N ASP A 161 4.61 4.72 -2.27
CA ASP A 161 3.79 5.33 -3.31
C ASP A 161 3.69 4.44 -4.54
N ILE A 162 2.48 4.31 -5.10
CA ILE A 162 2.23 3.49 -6.28
C ILE A 162 1.43 4.29 -7.31
N GLY A 163 1.89 4.25 -8.56
CA GLY A 163 1.15 4.70 -9.73
C GLY A 163 1.01 3.57 -10.75
N ALA A 164 -0.22 3.28 -11.18
CA ALA A 164 -0.47 2.19 -12.12
C ALA A 164 -1.30 2.63 -13.32
N ASN A 165 -0.97 2.08 -14.50
CA ASN A 165 -1.81 2.10 -15.69
C ASN A 165 -2.22 0.68 -16.06
N VAL A 166 -3.52 0.44 -16.23
CA VAL A 166 -4.07 -0.88 -16.52
C VAL A 166 -4.85 -0.81 -17.83
N GLU A 167 -4.33 -1.47 -18.85
CA GLU A 167 -4.90 -1.45 -20.19
C GLU A 167 -6.06 -2.45 -20.36
N LYS A 168 -6.47 -2.64 -21.62
CA LYS A 168 -7.62 -3.48 -21.96
C LYS A 168 -7.44 -4.93 -21.51
N ASP A 169 -8.45 -5.47 -20.80
CA ASP A 169 -8.47 -6.86 -20.31
C ASP A 169 -7.30 -7.21 -19.36
N ALA A 170 -6.53 -6.20 -18.89
CA ALA A 170 -5.45 -6.38 -17.95
C ALA A 170 -5.93 -6.25 -16.49
N SER A 171 -5.16 -6.80 -15.57
CA SER A 171 -5.43 -6.72 -14.13
C SER A 171 -4.20 -6.31 -13.34
N PHE A 172 -4.43 -5.50 -12.30
CA PHE A 172 -3.45 -5.17 -11.28
C PHE A 172 -4.01 -5.54 -9.90
N GLU A 173 -3.33 -6.46 -9.22
CA GLU A 173 -3.63 -6.87 -7.85
C GLU A 173 -2.53 -6.39 -6.92
N LEU A 174 -2.90 -5.69 -5.85
CA LEU A 174 -2.01 -5.16 -4.81
C LEU A 174 -2.37 -5.79 -3.46
N VAL A 175 -1.45 -6.52 -2.86
CA VAL A 175 -1.54 -6.94 -1.46
C VAL A 175 -0.48 -6.18 -0.67
N GLN A 176 -0.89 -5.40 0.32
CA GLN A 176 0.02 -4.53 1.06
C GLN A 176 -0.18 -4.69 2.56
N LEU A 177 0.91 -4.95 3.28
CA LEU A 177 0.95 -4.99 4.75
C LEU A 177 1.86 -3.88 5.27
N LEU A 178 1.31 -2.99 6.08
CA LEU A 178 1.98 -1.83 6.67
C LEU A 178 2.03 -2.02 8.19
N LEU A 179 3.15 -2.52 8.70
CA LEU A 179 3.28 -2.99 10.08
C LEU A 179 4.30 -2.20 10.90
N GLY A 180 5.31 -1.58 10.28
CA GLY A 180 6.39 -0.89 10.96
C GLY A 180 6.59 0.55 10.50
N GLY A 181 7.01 1.41 11.44
CA GLY A 181 7.31 2.82 11.26
C GLY A 181 6.59 3.71 12.27
N GLU A 182 7.26 4.74 12.80
CA GLU A 182 6.62 5.80 13.61
C GLU A 182 5.55 6.54 12.79
N LYS A 183 5.87 6.80 11.51
CA LYS A 183 4.97 7.47 10.56
C LYS A 183 4.95 6.70 9.25
N ILE A 184 3.80 6.19 8.91
CA ILE A 184 3.56 5.38 7.73
C ILE A 184 2.67 6.19 6.78
N PHE A 185 3.20 6.59 5.64
CA PHE A 185 2.46 7.22 4.56
C PHE A 185 2.45 6.27 3.37
N ALA A 186 1.28 5.87 2.94
CA ALA A 186 1.14 5.02 1.77
C ALA A 186 0.05 5.53 0.83
N GLY A 187 0.28 5.35 -0.46
CA GLY A 187 -0.71 5.71 -1.46
C GLY A 187 -0.61 4.83 -2.70
N ALA A 188 -1.76 4.52 -3.29
CA ALA A 188 -1.83 3.84 -4.57
C ALA A 188 -2.86 4.51 -5.48
N ARG A 189 -2.52 4.68 -6.75
CA ARG A 189 -3.46 5.18 -7.76
C ARG A 189 -3.40 4.33 -9.00
N ALA A 190 -4.53 3.70 -9.34
CA ALA A 190 -4.67 2.88 -10.52
C ALA A 190 -5.54 3.60 -11.57
N SER A 191 -4.98 3.90 -12.73
CA SER A 191 -5.67 4.40 -13.90
C SER A 191 -6.18 3.21 -14.74
N LEU A 192 -7.46 2.92 -14.67
CA LEU A 192 -8.14 1.85 -15.41
C LEU A 192 -8.49 2.35 -16.82
N THR A 193 -7.48 2.45 -17.69
CA THR A 193 -7.59 3.07 -19.01
C THR A 193 -8.24 2.17 -20.04
N GLY A 194 -8.09 0.85 -19.88
CA GLY A 194 -8.59 -0.11 -20.84
C GLY A 194 -10.01 -0.58 -20.56
N LYS A 195 -10.67 -1.07 -21.62
CA LYS A 195 -11.95 -1.78 -21.45
C LYS A 195 -11.75 -3.06 -20.65
N ARG A 196 -12.58 -3.29 -19.61
CA ARG A 196 -12.52 -4.45 -18.68
C ARG A 196 -11.18 -4.55 -17.93
N SER A 197 -10.50 -3.42 -17.75
CA SER A 197 -9.37 -3.36 -16.84
C SER A 197 -9.82 -3.53 -15.39
N GLU A 198 -8.98 -4.13 -14.57
CA GLU A 198 -9.30 -4.47 -13.19
C GLU A 198 -8.21 -4.02 -12.21
N PHE A 199 -8.63 -3.46 -11.07
CA PHE A 199 -7.76 -3.17 -9.94
C PHE A 199 -8.33 -3.76 -8.66
N ILE A 200 -7.56 -4.63 -8.00
CA ILE A 200 -7.92 -5.18 -6.70
C ILE A 200 -6.82 -4.78 -5.71
N SER A 201 -7.19 -4.23 -4.56
CA SER A 201 -6.25 -3.98 -3.49
C SER A 201 -6.72 -4.56 -2.16
N ASP A 202 -5.84 -5.30 -1.50
CA ASP A 202 -5.98 -5.81 -0.14
C ASP A 202 -4.93 -5.12 0.74
N LEU A 203 -5.37 -4.17 1.55
CA LEU A 203 -4.52 -3.40 2.45
C LEU A 203 -4.69 -3.90 3.88
N GLY A 204 -3.58 -4.30 4.50
CA GLY A 204 -3.48 -4.58 5.93
C GLY A 204 -2.62 -3.55 6.64
N TYR A 205 -3.03 -3.12 7.84
CA TYR A 205 -2.21 -2.23 8.66
C TYR A 205 -2.37 -2.54 10.15
N TYR A 206 -1.31 -2.28 10.90
CA TYR A 206 -1.32 -2.36 12.35
C TYR A 206 -0.70 -1.09 12.94
N GLY A 207 -1.49 -0.32 13.68
CA GLY A 207 -1.03 0.85 14.41
C GLY A 207 -0.94 0.57 15.90
N LYS A 208 0.19 0.90 16.52
CA LYS A 208 0.48 0.74 17.94
C LYS A 208 1.16 2.00 18.51
N ALA A 209 1.33 2.08 19.80
CA ALA A 209 1.97 3.23 20.50
C ALA A 209 1.41 4.59 20.01
N GLU A 210 2.25 5.50 19.55
CA GLU A 210 1.88 6.83 19.01
C GLU A 210 1.96 6.88 17.47
N GLU A 211 2.01 5.73 16.81
CA GLU A 211 2.18 5.63 15.36
C GLU A 211 1.10 6.37 14.59
N GLN A 212 1.52 6.96 13.48
CA GLN A 212 0.66 7.67 12.55
C GLN A 212 0.62 6.96 11.21
N ILE A 213 -0.57 6.55 10.77
CA ILE A 213 -0.82 5.90 9.48
C ILE A 213 -1.67 6.83 8.62
N ASP A 214 -1.15 7.25 7.47
CA ASP A 214 -1.81 8.15 6.53
C ASP A 214 -1.86 7.49 5.14
N LEU A 215 -3.06 7.22 4.65
CA LEU A 215 -3.33 6.36 3.49
C LEU A 215 -4.17 7.09 2.44
N ASN A 216 -3.85 6.89 1.14
CA ASN A 216 -4.62 7.44 0.03
C ASN A 216 -4.67 6.48 -1.17
N TYR A 217 -5.81 5.83 -1.39
CA TYR A 217 -6.02 4.86 -2.46
C TYR A 217 -7.04 5.40 -3.45
N VAL A 218 -6.70 5.37 -4.73
CA VAL A 218 -7.52 5.96 -5.80
C VAL A 218 -7.64 4.98 -6.97
N ALA A 219 -8.87 4.75 -7.43
CA ALA A 219 -9.16 4.05 -8.67
C ALA A 219 -9.82 5.02 -9.66
N ASP A 220 -9.12 5.34 -10.76
CA ASP A 220 -9.67 6.15 -11.85
C ASP A 220 -10.27 5.24 -12.92
N HIS A 221 -11.58 5.15 -13.00
CA HIS A 221 -12.29 4.43 -14.04
C HIS A 221 -12.38 5.29 -15.31
N ILE A 222 -11.64 4.89 -16.35
CA ILE A 222 -11.57 5.57 -17.66
C ILE A 222 -12.13 4.67 -18.76
N GLY A 223 -11.74 3.40 -18.74
CA GLY A 223 -12.20 2.38 -19.66
C GLY A 223 -13.62 1.88 -19.35
N LYS A 224 -14.36 1.46 -20.39
CA LYS A 224 -15.67 0.84 -20.23
C LYS A 224 -15.61 -0.48 -19.49
N SER A 225 -16.63 -0.78 -18.67
CA SER A 225 -16.74 -2.04 -17.93
C SER A 225 -15.50 -2.33 -17.07
N SER A 226 -14.77 -1.30 -16.66
CA SER A 226 -13.66 -1.46 -15.72
C SER A 226 -14.17 -1.78 -14.31
N ASN A 227 -13.37 -2.51 -13.54
CA ASN A 227 -13.73 -2.94 -12.19
C ASN A 227 -12.65 -2.54 -11.18
N CYS A 228 -13.05 -2.08 -9.99
CA CYS A 228 -12.12 -1.99 -8.88
C CYS A 228 -12.74 -2.55 -7.59
N LYS A 229 -11.87 -3.15 -6.77
CA LYS A 229 -12.21 -3.57 -5.42
C LYS A 229 -11.08 -3.21 -4.46
N MET A 230 -11.34 -2.27 -3.55
CA MET A 230 -10.37 -1.80 -2.56
C MET A 230 -10.83 -2.23 -1.16
N ILE A 231 -10.05 -3.10 -0.52
CA ILE A 231 -10.33 -3.63 0.81
C ILE A 231 -9.23 -3.17 1.75
N ALA A 232 -9.61 -2.53 2.85
CA ALA A 232 -8.69 -2.19 3.92
C ALA A 232 -9.10 -2.91 5.21
N SER A 233 -8.14 -3.58 5.85
CA SER A 233 -8.37 -4.29 7.11
C SER A 233 -7.28 -3.87 8.10
N GLY A 234 -7.67 -3.28 9.22
CA GLY A 234 -6.74 -2.71 10.16
C GLY A 234 -6.97 -3.09 11.61
N VAL A 235 -5.88 -3.00 12.36
CA VAL A 235 -5.91 -3.06 13.81
C VAL A 235 -5.25 -1.79 14.34
N LEU A 236 -5.92 -1.11 15.26
CA LEU A 236 -5.39 0.06 15.94
C LEU A 236 -5.36 -0.19 17.43
N ASN A 237 -4.23 0.09 18.04
CA ASN A 237 -4.00 -0.08 19.48
C ASN A 237 -3.37 1.18 20.10
N ASP A 238 -3.34 1.26 21.41
CA ASP A 238 -2.73 2.32 22.21
C ASP A 238 -3.28 3.72 21.88
N ASN A 239 -2.41 4.64 21.42
CA ASN A 239 -2.73 6.00 21.02
C ASN A 239 -2.51 6.23 19.52
N SER A 240 -2.53 5.16 18.73
CA SER A 240 -2.25 5.24 17.29
C SER A 240 -3.29 6.07 16.54
N LYS A 241 -2.85 6.65 15.43
CA LYS A 241 -3.67 7.52 14.58
C LYS A 241 -3.70 6.98 13.16
N LYS A 242 -4.88 6.87 12.58
CA LYS A 242 -5.03 6.46 11.20
C LYS A 242 -5.98 7.42 10.45
N LEU A 243 -5.58 7.80 9.23
CA LEU A 243 -6.44 8.46 8.27
C LEU A 243 -6.38 7.71 6.93
N LEU A 244 -7.48 7.09 6.53
CA LEU A 244 -7.65 6.48 5.22
C LEU A 244 -8.48 7.40 4.31
N ARG A 245 -7.99 7.60 3.10
CA ARG A 245 -8.72 8.23 1.99
C ARG A 245 -8.86 7.21 0.87
N GLY A 246 -10.08 6.81 0.57
CA GLY A 246 -10.41 5.93 -0.55
C GLY A 246 -11.20 6.70 -1.59
N THR A 247 -10.81 6.63 -2.85
CA THR A 247 -11.52 7.34 -3.92
C THR A 247 -11.79 6.42 -5.10
N ILE A 248 -13.05 6.31 -5.47
CA ILE A 248 -13.49 5.71 -6.73
C ILE A 248 -13.93 6.87 -7.63
N ASP A 249 -13.26 7.05 -8.78
CA ASP A 249 -13.54 8.15 -9.70
C ASP A 249 -13.99 7.64 -11.07
N PHE A 250 -15.28 7.68 -11.33
CA PHE A 250 -15.89 7.30 -12.61
C PHE A 250 -15.83 8.48 -13.59
N LYS A 251 -14.87 8.43 -14.51
CA LYS A 251 -14.70 9.45 -15.55
C LYS A 251 -15.78 9.31 -16.64
N ARG A 252 -16.07 10.38 -17.34
CA ARG A 252 -16.96 10.36 -18.50
C ARG A 252 -16.44 9.34 -19.53
N GLY A 253 -17.29 8.41 -19.93
CA GLY A 253 -16.99 7.32 -20.85
C GLY A 253 -16.72 5.96 -20.20
N ALA A 254 -16.59 5.90 -18.87
CA ALA A 254 -16.40 4.66 -18.10
C ALA A 254 -17.71 3.86 -17.93
N LYS A 255 -18.51 3.76 -18.98
CA LYS A 255 -19.80 3.08 -18.98
C LYS A 255 -19.69 1.64 -18.51
N ASP A 256 -20.69 1.16 -17.78
CA ASP A 256 -20.75 -0.18 -17.17
C ASP A 256 -19.60 -0.46 -16.16
N ALA A 257 -18.92 0.57 -15.65
CA ALA A 257 -17.87 0.38 -14.65
C ALA A 257 -18.46 0.11 -13.26
N THR A 258 -17.73 -0.68 -12.48
CA THR A 258 -18.11 -1.04 -11.11
C THR A 258 -16.96 -0.80 -10.15
N GLY A 259 -17.25 -0.27 -8.96
CA GLY A 259 -16.24 -0.03 -7.93
C GLY A 259 -16.79 -0.31 -6.53
N GLU A 260 -16.00 -0.99 -5.74
CA GLU A 260 -16.28 -1.30 -4.34
C GLU A 260 -15.11 -0.86 -3.46
N GLU A 261 -15.42 -0.15 -2.37
CA GLU A 261 -14.49 0.15 -1.30
C GLU A 261 -15.04 -0.39 0.02
N SER A 262 -14.23 -1.10 0.77
CA SER A 262 -14.62 -1.57 2.11
C SER A 262 -13.47 -1.44 3.10
N GLU A 263 -13.82 -1.05 4.34
CA GLU A 263 -12.88 -0.97 5.45
C GLU A 263 -13.40 -1.74 6.65
N ASP A 264 -12.53 -2.55 7.28
CA ASP A 264 -12.81 -3.24 8.55
C ASP A 264 -11.70 -2.93 9.56
N VAL A 265 -12.04 -2.21 10.64
CA VAL A 265 -11.08 -1.74 11.65
C VAL A 265 -11.43 -2.29 13.02
N LEU A 266 -10.46 -2.96 13.62
CA LEU A 266 -10.52 -3.39 15.02
C LEU A 266 -9.79 -2.38 15.91
N LEU A 267 -10.51 -1.81 16.90
CA LEU A 267 -9.98 -0.86 17.87
C LEU A 267 -9.70 -1.60 19.18
N LEU A 268 -8.45 -1.59 19.63
CA LEU A 268 -7.99 -2.29 20.84
C LEU A 268 -7.55 -1.33 21.94
N GLY A 269 -7.29 -0.05 21.62
CA GLY A 269 -6.91 1.01 22.56
C GLY A 269 -8.07 1.97 22.89
N GLN A 270 -7.84 2.86 23.87
CA GLN A 270 -8.85 3.84 24.31
C GLN A 270 -8.68 5.23 23.68
N ASN A 271 -7.45 5.59 23.26
CA ASN A 271 -7.10 6.92 22.76
C ASN A 271 -6.81 6.92 21.26
N ILE A 272 -7.41 6.00 20.52
CA ILE A 272 -7.22 5.83 19.08
C ILE A 272 -7.90 6.97 18.32
N HIS A 273 -7.19 7.50 17.31
CA HIS A 273 -7.77 8.40 16.32
C HIS A 273 -7.94 7.68 14.99
N ASN A 274 -9.12 7.14 14.75
CA ASN A 274 -9.48 6.48 13.50
C ASN A 274 -10.35 7.39 12.63
N GLN A 275 -9.86 7.73 11.42
CA GLN A 275 -10.58 8.57 10.46
C GLN A 275 -10.58 7.92 9.08
N SER A 276 -11.70 8.01 8.37
CA SER A 276 -11.87 7.45 7.02
C SER A 276 -12.66 8.43 6.16
N ILE A 277 -12.20 8.62 4.92
CA ILE A 277 -12.87 9.46 3.93
C ILE A 277 -13.10 8.62 2.68
N PRO A 278 -14.22 7.89 2.58
CA PRO A 278 -14.63 7.31 1.32
C PRO A 278 -15.17 8.39 0.39
N VAL A 279 -14.73 8.38 -0.88
CA VAL A 279 -15.14 9.35 -1.90
C VAL A 279 -15.53 8.62 -3.18
N ILE A 280 -16.73 8.86 -3.68
CA ILE A 280 -17.17 8.42 -5.00
C ILE A 280 -17.40 9.66 -5.86
N LEU A 281 -16.56 9.82 -6.89
CA LEU A 281 -16.72 10.87 -7.91
C LEU A 281 -17.38 10.23 -9.14
N CYS A 282 -18.48 10.82 -9.61
CA CYS A 282 -19.27 10.22 -10.67
C CYS A 282 -19.55 11.24 -11.78
N ALA A 283 -18.85 11.09 -12.91
CA ALA A 283 -19.06 11.86 -14.13
C ALA A 283 -19.73 11.03 -15.24
N GLU A 284 -20.09 9.78 -14.96
CA GLU A 284 -20.80 8.84 -15.85
C GLU A 284 -22.04 8.31 -15.16
N GLU A 285 -23.17 8.17 -15.89
CA GLU A 285 -24.47 7.79 -15.30
C GLU A 285 -24.63 6.26 -15.15
N ASP A 286 -24.00 5.50 -16.02
CA ASP A 286 -24.19 4.04 -16.14
C ASP A 286 -23.05 3.30 -15.42
N VAL A 287 -22.97 3.47 -14.09
CA VAL A 287 -21.91 2.91 -13.23
C VAL A 287 -22.47 2.45 -11.89
N VAL A 288 -21.77 1.59 -11.19
CA VAL A 288 -22.09 1.15 -9.83
C VAL A 288 -20.90 1.39 -8.91
N GLY A 289 -21.08 2.26 -7.93
CA GLY A 289 -20.08 2.53 -6.88
C GLY A 289 -20.67 2.27 -5.50
N THR A 290 -19.96 1.49 -4.70
CA THR A 290 -20.34 1.19 -3.31
C THR A 290 -19.17 1.42 -2.36
N HIS A 291 -19.47 1.85 -1.14
CA HIS A 291 -18.52 1.87 -0.05
C HIS A 291 -19.17 1.36 1.24
N GLY A 292 -18.35 0.78 2.12
CA GLY A 292 -18.75 0.30 3.43
C GLY A 292 -17.62 0.39 4.45
N ALA A 293 -17.96 0.61 5.71
CA ALA A 293 -16.99 0.58 6.79
C ALA A 293 -17.57 -0.17 8.00
N SER A 294 -16.77 -1.05 8.58
CA SER A 294 -17.02 -1.73 9.85
C SER A 294 -15.92 -1.31 10.83
N ILE A 295 -16.31 -0.64 11.90
CA ILE A 295 -15.40 -0.19 12.93
C ILE A 295 -15.91 -0.70 14.26
N GLY A 296 -15.14 -1.55 14.92
CA GLY A 296 -15.55 -2.20 16.15
C GLY A 296 -14.45 -2.33 17.19
N ASN A 297 -14.85 -2.45 18.44
CA ASN A 297 -13.97 -2.82 19.54
C ASN A 297 -13.89 -4.34 19.67
N LEU A 298 -12.93 -4.82 20.46
CA LEU A 298 -12.89 -6.23 20.86
C LEU A 298 -14.20 -6.61 21.56
N ASP A 299 -14.79 -7.71 21.13
CA ASP A 299 -16.02 -8.24 21.74
C ASP A 299 -15.81 -8.53 23.24
N GLU A 300 -16.64 -7.91 24.06
CA GLU A 300 -16.58 -8.05 25.52
C GLU A 300 -16.86 -9.50 25.98
N GLU A 301 -17.69 -10.24 25.30
CA GLU A 301 -17.96 -11.66 25.61
C GLU A 301 -16.72 -12.52 25.30
N MET A 302 -16.07 -12.28 24.18
CA MET A 302 -14.81 -12.96 23.83
C MET A 302 -13.71 -12.61 24.83
N LEU A 303 -13.56 -11.33 25.18
CA LEU A 303 -12.59 -10.88 26.15
C LEU A 303 -12.84 -11.55 27.51
N PHE A 304 -14.08 -11.56 28.00
CA PHE A 304 -14.47 -12.21 29.25
C PHE A 304 -14.21 -13.71 29.21
N TYR A 305 -14.56 -14.38 28.12
CA TYR A 305 -14.32 -15.81 27.96
C TYR A 305 -12.83 -16.15 28.05
N LEU A 306 -11.98 -15.48 27.32
CA LEU A 306 -10.55 -15.74 27.27
C LEU A 306 -9.85 -15.39 28.59
N THR A 307 -10.24 -14.29 29.25
CA THR A 307 -9.71 -13.92 30.57
C THR A 307 -10.17 -14.89 31.64
N SER A 308 -11.38 -15.44 31.56
CA SER A 308 -11.87 -16.50 32.47
C SER A 308 -11.09 -17.81 32.33
N ARG A 309 -10.40 -18.01 31.20
CA ARG A 309 -9.51 -19.16 30.94
C ARG A 309 -8.07 -18.90 31.36
N GLY A 310 -7.78 -17.76 31.97
CA GLY A 310 -6.47 -17.41 32.55
C GLY A 310 -5.55 -16.59 31.65
N MET A 311 -6.02 -16.14 30.48
CA MET A 311 -5.27 -15.18 29.69
C MET A 311 -5.42 -13.78 30.26
N ASP A 312 -4.33 -13.01 30.35
CA ASP A 312 -4.43 -11.60 30.68
C ASP A 312 -4.93 -10.78 29.46
N LYS A 313 -5.45 -9.59 29.72
CA LYS A 313 -6.04 -8.75 28.68
C LYS A 313 -5.04 -8.37 27.57
N GLU A 314 -3.78 -8.17 27.91
CA GLU A 314 -2.73 -7.82 26.95
C GLU A 314 -2.47 -9.00 25.98
N SER A 315 -2.36 -10.21 26.50
CA SER A 315 -2.20 -11.43 25.69
C SER A 315 -3.39 -11.65 24.75
N VAL A 316 -4.63 -11.43 25.22
CA VAL A 316 -5.82 -11.52 24.36
C VAL A 316 -5.75 -10.46 23.24
N THR A 317 -5.39 -9.23 23.57
CA THR A 317 -5.28 -8.14 22.61
C THR A 317 -4.24 -8.48 21.51
N LYS A 318 -3.05 -8.92 21.89
CA LYS A 318 -1.99 -9.34 20.97
C LYS A 318 -2.45 -10.51 20.09
N MET A 319 -3.07 -11.52 20.66
CA MET A 319 -3.56 -12.69 19.93
C MET A 319 -4.59 -12.30 18.85
N VAL A 320 -5.55 -11.43 19.18
CA VAL A 320 -6.59 -11.02 18.25
C VAL A 320 -6.01 -10.12 17.15
N ALA A 321 -5.09 -9.20 17.49
CA ALA A 321 -4.38 -8.39 16.52
C ALA A 321 -3.61 -9.25 15.52
N ARG A 322 -2.83 -10.22 16.03
CA ARG A 322 -2.08 -11.18 15.22
C ARG A 322 -2.99 -11.96 14.26
N ALA A 323 -4.09 -12.53 14.76
CA ALA A 323 -5.02 -13.29 13.93
C ALA A 323 -5.63 -12.48 12.76
N ARG A 324 -5.87 -11.18 12.98
CA ARG A 324 -6.33 -10.26 11.92
C ARG A 324 -5.26 -10.04 10.84
N ILE A 325 -4.03 -9.80 11.24
CA ILE A 325 -2.92 -9.58 10.30
C ILE A 325 -2.57 -10.88 9.56
N ASP A 326 -2.57 -12.02 10.25
CA ASP A 326 -2.35 -13.34 9.64
C ASP A 326 -3.34 -13.66 8.52
N ALA A 327 -4.59 -13.23 8.66
CA ALA A 327 -5.60 -13.44 7.63
C ALA A 327 -5.25 -12.71 6.30
N ILE A 328 -4.50 -11.60 6.39
CA ILE A 328 -4.04 -10.84 5.22
C ILE A 328 -2.69 -11.36 4.76
N SER A 329 -1.78 -11.73 5.69
CA SER A 329 -0.45 -12.24 5.33
C SER A 329 -0.53 -13.51 4.47
N LYS A 330 -1.53 -14.34 4.67
CA LYS A 330 -1.81 -15.52 3.81
C LYS A 330 -2.11 -15.17 2.36
N LYS A 331 -2.53 -13.93 2.07
CA LYS A 331 -2.72 -13.44 0.70
C LYS A 331 -1.41 -13.05 0.01
N LEU A 332 -0.27 -13.04 0.73
CA LEU A 332 1.05 -12.77 0.15
C LEU A 332 1.53 -13.89 -0.79
N GLU A 333 0.92 -15.07 -0.71
CA GLU A 333 1.30 -16.23 -1.53
C GLU A 333 2.82 -16.54 -1.44
N ASN A 334 3.44 -16.27 -0.26
CA ASN A 334 4.88 -16.43 -0.04
C ASN A 334 5.18 -16.77 1.41
N GLU A 335 5.53 -18.03 1.68
CA GLU A 335 5.79 -18.55 3.04
C GLU A 335 6.91 -17.78 3.76
N ALA A 336 7.98 -17.39 3.06
CA ALA A 336 9.09 -16.66 3.69
C ALA A 336 8.68 -15.24 4.13
N LEU A 337 7.77 -14.57 3.40
CA LEU A 337 7.23 -13.29 3.82
C LEU A 337 6.21 -13.45 4.95
N GLU A 338 5.39 -14.49 4.91
CA GLU A 338 4.47 -14.81 6.01
C GLU A 338 5.22 -15.05 7.32
N GLU A 339 6.34 -15.80 7.26
CA GLU A 339 7.22 -16.02 8.41
C GLU A 339 7.82 -14.71 8.93
N LYS A 340 8.33 -13.83 8.06
CA LYS A 340 8.82 -12.51 8.47
C LYS A 340 7.75 -11.67 9.18
N VAL A 341 6.51 -11.68 8.68
CA VAL A 341 5.36 -11.02 9.31
C VAL A 341 5.08 -11.62 10.68
N ASN A 342 5.09 -12.94 10.78
CA ASN A 342 4.86 -13.66 12.02
C ASN A 342 5.91 -13.33 13.09
N LEU A 343 7.19 -13.33 12.73
CA LEU A 343 8.30 -12.94 13.62
C LEU A 343 8.16 -11.47 14.08
N TYR A 344 7.83 -10.57 13.15
CA TYR A 344 7.60 -9.16 13.49
C TYR A 344 6.49 -8.97 14.52
N LEU A 345 5.43 -9.76 14.44
CA LEU A 345 4.31 -9.74 15.40
C LEU A 345 4.59 -10.48 16.72
N GLY A 346 5.83 -10.89 16.95
CA GLY A 346 6.29 -11.55 18.17
C GLY A 346 6.04 -13.07 18.20
N GLY A 347 5.99 -13.70 17.04
CA GLY A 347 6.03 -15.16 16.92
C GLY A 347 7.41 -15.72 17.28
N SER A 348 7.46 -16.99 17.70
CA SER A 348 8.70 -17.74 17.83
C SER A 348 8.98 -18.54 16.54
N GLU A 349 10.26 -18.79 16.24
CA GLU A 349 10.65 -19.64 15.08
C GLU A 349 10.18 -21.11 15.20
N ASP A 350 9.58 -21.50 16.35
CA ASP A 350 9.25 -22.89 16.69
C ASP A 350 7.73 -23.17 16.80
N GLU A 351 6.84 -22.35 16.23
CA GLU A 351 5.39 -22.59 16.21
C GLU A 351 4.84 -22.95 14.83
#